data_d2b04b7d98026be3741fb75eece45f47
#
_entry.id   d2b04b7d98026be3741fb75eece45f47
#
_cell.length_a   1.000
_cell.length_b   1.000
_cell.length_c   1.000
_cell.angle_alpha   90.00
_cell.angle_beta   90.00
_cell.angle_gamma   90.00
#
_symmetry.space_group_name_H-M   'P 1'
#
loop_
_entity.id
_entity.type
_entity.pdbx_description
1 polymer ?
#
loop_
_entity_poly.entity_id
_entity_poly.type
_entity_poly.pdbx_seq_one_letter_code
_entity_poly.pdbx_strand_id
1 'polypeptide(L)'
;MVEVLVLVDDYSGFTKLLGEHGFSALINVRYEDGRDYKVLLDAGESGRVLEENALSLGVDLKKIDVVVLSHRHHDHSGGLSSLTEFLEGRPLVAHPAVMKPCYADSERFKRFDVGLTLRARRAMQEFETVLIKTPLEIAPDLWFLGEIERYYDNEYAVKNFKTLEGGELVREPMLDDTGVAIKVGSSVVVVAGCSHSGIQNIVRQARKLT
;
A
#
# COMPACT_ATOMS: atom_id res chain seq x y z
N MET A 1 19.46 10.02 1.06
CA MET A 1 19.43 9.04 -0.08
C MET A 1 18.14 8.26 0.04
N VAL A 2 17.45 7.99 -1.08
CA VAL A 2 16.26 7.14 -1.10
C VAL A 2 16.54 5.93 -1.99
N GLU A 3 16.21 4.75 -1.49
CA GLU A 3 16.25 3.47 -2.22
C GLU A 3 14.86 2.84 -2.18
N VAL A 4 14.38 2.38 -3.32
CA VAL A 4 13.11 1.64 -3.44
C VAL A 4 13.42 0.26 -3.99
N LEU A 5 13.09 -0.76 -3.21
CA LEU A 5 13.29 -2.16 -3.55
C LEU A 5 11.92 -2.85 -3.66
N VAL A 6 11.56 -3.26 -4.88
CA VAL A 6 10.31 -4.02 -5.10
C VAL A 6 10.52 -5.45 -4.61
N LEU A 7 9.67 -5.88 -3.68
CA LEU A 7 9.69 -7.21 -3.08
C LEU A 7 8.65 -8.15 -3.69
N VAL A 8 7.51 -7.62 -4.13
CA VAL A 8 6.43 -8.37 -4.79
C VAL A 8 5.97 -7.60 -6.02
N ASP A 9 5.88 -8.29 -7.15
CA ASP A 9 5.37 -7.82 -8.43
C ASP A 9 4.87 -9.01 -9.25
N ASP A 10 3.97 -8.78 -10.19
CA ASP A 10 3.43 -9.83 -11.09
C ASP A 10 4.54 -10.51 -11.92
N TYR A 11 5.65 -9.82 -12.13
CA TYR A 11 6.73 -10.28 -12.98
C TYR A 11 8.10 -10.21 -12.29
N SER A 12 8.69 -11.37 -12.01
CA SER A 12 10.01 -11.47 -11.36
C SER A 12 11.20 -11.39 -12.35
N GLY A 13 10.95 -11.31 -13.64
CA GLY A 13 11.99 -11.22 -14.68
C GLY A 13 12.85 -12.48 -14.76
N PHE A 14 14.15 -12.29 -15.09
CA PHE A 14 15.16 -13.35 -15.15
C PHE A 14 15.91 -13.55 -13.82
N THR A 15 15.33 -13.12 -12.70
CA THR A 15 15.92 -13.24 -11.39
C THR A 15 15.54 -14.57 -10.74
N LYS A 16 16.10 -14.85 -9.55
CA LYS A 16 15.69 -15.99 -8.71
C LYS A 16 14.50 -15.62 -7.79
N LEU A 17 13.90 -14.46 -8.01
CA LEU A 17 12.77 -14.00 -7.23
C LEU A 17 11.49 -14.66 -7.72
N LEU A 18 10.51 -14.74 -6.83
CA LEU A 18 9.17 -15.21 -7.15
C LEU A 18 8.28 -14.04 -7.57
N GLY A 19 7.42 -14.27 -8.56
CA GLY A 19 6.33 -13.35 -8.91
C GLY A 19 5.01 -13.86 -8.35
N GLU A 20 4.15 -12.94 -7.95
CA GLU A 20 2.72 -13.20 -7.69
C GLU A 20 1.91 -11.96 -8.02
N HIS A 21 0.61 -12.12 -8.22
CA HIS A 21 -0.28 -10.98 -8.39
C HIS A 21 -0.24 -10.09 -7.17
N GLY A 22 0.02 -8.80 -7.38
CA GLY A 22 0.07 -7.81 -6.31
C GLY A 22 1.38 -7.04 -6.22
N PHE A 23 1.51 -6.30 -5.14
CA PHE A 23 2.64 -5.38 -4.97
C PHE A 23 3.13 -5.31 -3.52
N SER A 24 4.44 -5.20 -3.36
CA SER A 24 5.09 -4.75 -2.12
C SER A 24 6.44 -4.11 -2.45
N ALA A 25 6.73 -3.00 -1.80
CA ALA A 25 8.01 -2.31 -1.93
C ALA A 25 8.56 -1.86 -0.58
N LEU A 26 9.85 -2.14 -0.34
CA LEU A 26 10.62 -1.56 0.75
C LEU A 26 11.21 -0.22 0.30
N ILE A 27 10.88 0.83 1.03
CA ILE A 27 11.40 2.18 0.83
C ILE A 27 12.37 2.46 1.98
N ASN A 28 13.64 2.65 1.68
CA ASN A 28 14.67 2.98 2.65
C ASN A 28 15.10 4.44 2.46
N VAL A 29 14.89 5.27 3.48
CA VAL A 29 15.27 6.67 3.49
C VAL A 29 16.44 6.83 4.44
N ARG A 30 17.62 7.16 3.90
CA ARG A 30 18.84 7.44 4.67
C ARG A 30 19.04 8.93 4.76
N TYR A 31 19.07 9.45 5.98
CA TYR A 31 19.29 10.86 6.30
C TYR A 31 20.78 11.18 6.42
N GLU A 32 21.14 12.45 6.29
CA GLU A 32 22.53 12.91 6.39
C GLU A 32 23.12 12.74 7.80
N ASP A 33 22.26 12.72 8.82
CA ASP A 33 22.65 12.49 10.22
C ASP A 33 22.89 10.99 10.55
N GLY A 34 22.80 10.12 9.55
CA GLY A 34 23.04 8.68 9.67
C GLY A 34 21.82 7.86 10.10
N ARG A 35 20.65 8.48 10.34
CA ARG A 35 19.42 7.75 10.58
C ARG A 35 18.93 7.08 9.30
N ASP A 36 18.47 5.84 9.42
CA ASP A 36 17.72 5.12 8.37
C ASP A 36 16.27 4.97 8.82
N TYR A 37 15.33 5.12 7.89
CA TYR A 37 13.93 4.87 8.12
C TYR A 37 13.36 3.98 7.01
N LYS A 38 12.73 2.87 7.38
CA LYS A 38 12.28 1.83 6.46
C LYS A 38 10.76 1.72 6.47
N VAL A 39 10.16 2.00 5.33
CA VAL A 39 8.72 1.84 5.09
C VAL A 39 8.48 0.64 4.20
N LEU A 40 7.61 -0.26 4.62
CA LEU A 40 7.05 -1.27 3.73
C LEU A 40 5.73 -0.75 3.19
N LEU A 41 5.67 -0.47 1.90
CA LEU A 41 4.43 -0.14 1.20
C LEU A 41 3.84 -1.42 0.63
N ASP A 42 2.65 -1.77 1.12
CA ASP A 42 1.89 -2.99 0.80
C ASP A 42 2.62 -4.30 1.17
N ALA A 43 1.90 -5.41 1.14
CA ALA A 43 2.37 -6.70 1.63
C ALA A 43 2.24 -7.86 0.62
N GLY A 44 1.82 -7.58 -0.62
CA GLY A 44 1.50 -8.61 -1.60
C GLY A 44 0.24 -9.40 -1.26
N GLU A 45 -0.01 -10.48 -1.99
CA GLU A 45 -1.19 -11.32 -1.81
C GLU A 45 -0.99 -12.40 -0.75
N SER A 46 0.06 -13.21 -0.86
CA SER A 46 0.22 -14.41 -0.03
C SER A 46 1.08 -14.19 1.22
N GLY A 47 1.93 -13.18 1.25
CA GLY A 47 3.00 -13.00 2.23
C GLY A 47 4.18 -13.94 2.03
N ARG A 48 3.96 -15.15 1.52
CA ARG A 48 5.02 -16.12 1.25
C ARG A 48 6.04 -15.58 0.24
N VAL A 49 5.57 -15.00 -0.87
CA VAL A 49 6.44 -14.44 -1.91
C VAL A 49 7.23 -13.26 -1.35
N LEU A 50 6.59 -12.41 -0.55
CA LEU A 50 7.25 -11.33 0.17
C LEU A 50 8.41 -11.83 1.03
N GLU A 51 8.18 -12.85 1.86
CA GLU A 51 9.20 -13.42 2.75
C GLU A 51 10.36 -14.06 1.99
N GLU A 52 10.06 -14.90 0.98
CA GLU A 52 11.08 -15.58 0.17
C GLU A 52 11.92 -14.58 -0.64
N ASN A 53 11.30 -13.54 -1.19
CA ASN A 53 12.01 -12.49 -1.92
C ASN A 53 12.82 -11.61 -0.97
N ALA A 54 12.29 -11.23 0.19
CA ALA A 54 13.03 -10.50 1.21
C ALA A 54 14.30 -11.26 1.64
N LEU A 55 14.17 -12.57 1.92
CA LEU A 55 15.31 -13.42 2.25
C LEU A 55 16.34 -13.48 1.12
N SER A 56 15.89 -13.67 -0.12
CA SER A 56 16.76 -13.76 -1.32
C SER A 56 17.52 -12.46 -1.59
N LEU A 57 16.93 -11.34 -1.23
CA LEU A 57 17.51 -9.99 -1.38
C LEU A 57 18.30 -9.53 -0.14
N GLY A 58 18.36 -10.35 0.91
CA GLY A 58 19.06 -10.00 2.15
C GLY A 58 18.34 -8.91 2.98
N VAL A 59 17.04 -8.77 2.80
CA VAL A 59 16.20 -7.83 3.56
C VAL A 59 15.79 -8.47 4.89
N ASP A 60 16.12 -7.80 5.98
CA ASP A 60 15.65 -8.16 7.31
C ASP A 60 14.32 -7.45 7.60
N LEU A 61 13.21 -8.18 7.51
CA LEU A 61 11.86 -7.66 7.73
C LEU A 61 11.69 -7.05 9.14
N LYS A 62 12.41 -7.53 10.15
CA LYS A 62 12.35 -6.99 11.53
C LYS A 62 12.85 -5.56 11.65
N LYS A 63 13.56 -5.06 10.64
CA LYS A 63 14.09 -3.69 10.58
C LYS A 63 13.15 -2.70 9.91
N ILE A 64 11.94 -3.12 9.53
CA ILE A 64 10.92 -2.22 9.02
C ILE A 64 10.38 -1.40 10.19
N ASP A 65 10.29 -0.08 10.01
CA ASP A 65 9.84 0.84 11.04
C ASP A 65 8.32 1.06 10.99
N VAL A 66 7.73 1.03 9.78
CA VAL A 66 6.30 1.23 9.55
C VAL A 66 5.83 0.46 8.33
N VAL A 67 4.61 -0.07 8.39
CA VAL A 67 3.87 -0.60 7.25
C VAL A 67 2.86 0.45 6.78
N VAL A 68 2.77 0.66 5.47
CA VAL A 68 1.76 1.52 4.85
C VAL A 68 0.93 0.67 3.90
N LEU A 69 -0.39 0.71 3.99
CA LEU A 69 -1.27 0.15 2.96
C LEU A 69 -1.70 1.25 1.99
N SER A 70 -1.42 1.02 0.71
CA SER A 70 -1.88 1.90 -0.36
C SER A 70 -3.40 1.84 -0.50
N HIS A 71 -3.98 0.65 -0.43
CA HIS A 71 -5.42 0.40 -0.45
C HIS A 71 -5.76 -1.02 0.03
N ARG A 72 -7.05 -1.36 0.05
CA ARG A 72 -7.55 -2.59 0.68
C ARG A 72 -7.53 -3.86 -0.16
N HIS A 73 -7.20 -3.81 -1.46
CA HIS A 73 -7.25 -5.01 -2.28
C HIS A 73 -6.35 -6.11 -1.72
N HIS A 74 -6.82 -7.37 -1.84
CA HIS A 74 -6.17 -8.50 -1.17
C HIS A 74 -4.75 -8.77 -1.67
N ASP A 75 -4.47 -8.44 -2.93
CA ASP A 75 -3.17 -8.55 -3.58
C ASP A 75 -2.15 -7.48 -3.09
N HIS A 76 -2.59 -6.53 -2.29
CA HIS A 76 -1.77 -5.54 -1.59
C HIS A 76 -1.75 -5.73 -0.07
N SER A 77 -2.76 -6.36 0.48
CA SER A 77 -2.96 -6.47 1.92
C SER A 77 -2.90 -7.90 2.46
N GLY A 78 -2.95 -8.91 1.60
CA GLY A 78 -3.07 -10.31 2.01
C GLY A 78 -1.90 -10.81 2.83
N GLY A 79 -0.69 -10.37 2.50
CA GLY A 79 0.55 -10.73 3.19
C GLY A 79 0.70 -10.14 4.60
N LEU A 80 -0.17 -9.24 5.05
CA LEU A 80 -0.10 -8.68 6.42
C LEU A 80 -0.08 -9.78 7.50
N SER A 81 -0.78 -10.90 7.28
CA SER A 81 -0.82 -11.99 8.26
C SER A 81 0.54 -12.68 8.47
N SER A 82 1.41 -12.69 7.47
CA SER A 82 2.77 -13.20 7.59
C SER A 82 3.69 -12.20 8.29
N LEU A 83 3.43 -10.91 8.09
CA LEU A 83 4.27 -9.86 8.68
C LEU A 83 4.13 -9.76 10.21
N THR A 84 3.06 -10.28 10.82
CA THR A 84 2.88 -10.21 12.28
C THR A 84 4.00 -10.90 13.06
N GLU A 85 4.62 -11.95 12.51
CA GLU A 85 5.77 -12.64 13.13
C GLU A 85 7.01 -11.75 13.24
N PHE A 86 7.13 -10.74 12.41
CA PHE A 86 8.29 -9.85 12.32
C PHE A 86 8.03 -8.46 12.91
N LEU A 87 6.77 -7.99 12.85
CA LEU A 87 6.41 -6.58 13.02
C LEU A 87 5.29 -6.34 14.05
N GLU A 88 5.05 -7.29 14.97
CA GLU A 88 4.09 -7.11 16.06
C GLU A 88 4.34 -5.80 16.81
N GLY A 89 3.29 -5.00 17.02
CA GLY A 89 3.37 -3.71 17.67
C GLY A 89 4.00 -2.57 16.85
N ARG A 90 4.43 -2.83 15.61
CA ARG A 90 4.90 -1.75 14.71
C ARG A 90 3.74 -0.94 14.17
N PRO A 91 3.95 0.36 13.85
CA PRO A 91 2.92 1.17 13.22
C PRO A 91 2.48 0.60 11.86
N LEU A 92 1.15 0.58 11.64
CA LEU A 92 0.55 0.34 10.33
C LEU A 92 -0.34 1.55 10.00
N VAL A 93 -0.02 2.26 8.93
CA VAL A 93 -0.76 3.44 8.48
C VAL A 93 -1.61 3.11 7.27
N ALA A 94 -2.89 3.45 7.33
CA ALA A 94 -3.81 3.24 6.23
C ALA A 94 -4.96 4.26 6.25
N HIS A 95 -5.66 4.38 5.12
CA HIS A 95 -6.89 5.17 5.07
C HIS A 95 -8.05 4.37 5.73
N PRO A 96 -8.97 5.00 6.51
CA PRO A 96 -10.03 4.27 7.22
C PRO A 96 -11.00 3.51 6.29
N ALA A 97 -11.12 3.89 5.02
CA ALA A 97 -11.95 3.16 4.06
C ALA A 97 -11.40 1.76 3.73
N VAL A 98 -10.16 1.39 4.11
CA VAL A 98 -9.64 0.02 3.96
C VAL A 98 -10.52 -1.01 4.67
N MET A 99 -11.27 -0.59 5.69
CA MET A 99 -12.17 -1.44 6.45
C MET A 99 -13.51 -1.71 5.76
N LYS A 100 -13.83 -0.99 4.67
CA LYS A 100 -15.05 -1.24 3.89
C LYS A 100 -14.90 -2.47 2.98
N PRO A 101 -15.97 -3.22 2.69
CA PRO A 101 -15.92 -4.27 1.69
C PRO A 101 -15.64 -3.68 0.30
N CYS A 102 -15.01 -4.48 -0.56
CA CYS A 102 -14.81 -4.13 -1.97
C CYS A 102 -15.09 -5.35 -2.84
N TYR A 103 -15.92 -5.20 -3.84
CA TYR A 103 -16.32 -6.26 -4.75
C TYR A 103 -15.96 -5.87 -6.18
N ALA A 104 -15.29 -6.77 -6.90
CA ALA A 104 -15.15 -6.64 -8.33
C ALA A 104 -16.42 -7.17 -9.03
N ASP A 105 -16.91 -6.42 -10.01
CA ASP A 105 -18.06 -6.77 -10.82
C ASP A 105 -17.61 -6.81 -12.28
N SER A 106 -17.33 -8.01 -12.79
CA SER A 106 -16.90 -8.22 -14.16
C SER A 106 -17.87 -9.15 -14.89
N GLU A 107 -17.94 -9.07 -16.23
CA GLU A 107 -18.75 -9.97 -17.06
C GLU A 107 -18.40 -11.45 -16.86
N ARG A 108 -17.11 -11.72 -16.57
CA ARG A 108 -16.60 -13.08 -16.36
C ARG A 108 -16.85 -13.62 -14.95
N PHE A 109 -16.82 -12.74 -13.95
CA PHE A 109 -16.98 -13.10 -12.54
C PHE A 109 -18.03 -12.20 -11.92
N LYS A 110 -19.23 -12.76 -11.72
CA LYS A 110 -20.30 -12.04 -11.02
C LYS A 110 -19.95 -11.94 -9.54
N ARG A 111 -19.36 -10.80 -9.17
CA ARG A 111 -19.07 -10.38 -7.80
C ARG A 111 -18.19 -11.34 -7.01
N PHE A 112 -16.96 -11.00 -6.89
CA PHE A 112 -16.10 -11.62 -5.89
C PHE A 112 -15.49 -10.53 -5.00
N ASP A 113 -15.25 -10.88 -3.73
CA ASP A 113 -14.65 -10.00 -2.76
C ASP A 113 -13.16 -9.82 -3.11
N VAL A 114 -12.77 -8.58 -3.36
CA VAL A 114 -11.38 -8.19 -3.63
C VAL A 114 -10.82 -7.33 -2.52
N GLY A 115 -11.59 -7.10 -1.46
CA GLY A 115 -11.21 -6.27 -0.34
C GLY A 115 -10.28 -6.97 0.66
N LEU A 116 -10.12 -6.32 1.80
CA LEU A 116 -9.30 -6.80 2.91
C LEU A 116 -9.79 -8.15 3.42
N THR A 117 -8.96 -9.19 3.30
CA THR A 117 -9.32 -10.54 3.76
C THR A 117 -9.54 -10.57 5.27
N LEU A 118 -10.29 -11.57 5.76
CA LEU A 118 -10.49 -11.74 7.20
C LEU A 118 -9.16 -11.95 7.95
N ARG A 119 -8.18 -12.63 7.33
CA ARG A 119 -6.86 -12.83 7.91
C ARG A 119 -6.10 -11.51 8.01
N ALA A 120 -6.06 -10.72 6.93
CA ALA A 120 -5.42 -9.41 6.93
C ALA A 120 -6.08 -8.47 7.94
N ARG A 121 -7.41 -8.48 8.03
CA ARG A 121 -8.17 -7.68 9.02
C ARG A 121 -7.84 -8.05 10.46
N ARG A 122 -7.64 -9.33 10.77
CA ARG A 122 -7.18 -9.78 12.09
C ARG A 122 -5.73 -9.39 12.34
N ALA A 123 -4.86 -9.56 11.33
CA ALA A 123 -3.46 -9.17 11.43
C ALA A 123 -3.27 -7.69 11.77
N MET A 124 -4.13 -6.81 11.25
CA MET A 124 -4.08 -5.38 11.59
C MET A 124 -4.22 -5.10 13.09
N GLN A 125 -4.81 -6.01 13.88
CA GLN A 125 -4.94 -5.87 15.33
C GLN A 125 -3.63 -6.11 16.08
N GLU A 126 -2.66 -6.77 15.45
CA GLU A 126 -1.32 -7.02 16.01
C GLU A 126 -0.35 -5.85 15.75
N PHE A 127 -0.77 -4.87 14.94
CA PHE A 127 -0.05 -3.63 14.66
C PHE A 127 -0.59 -2.46 15.47
N GLU A 128 0.23 -1.44 15.71
CA GLU A 128 -0.27 -0.11 16.07
C GLU A 128 -0.95 0.53 14.87
N THR A 129 -2.22 0.18 14.62
CA THR A 129 -2.94 0.60 13.43
C THR A 129 -3.43 2.05 13.53
N VAL A 130 -2.95 2.90 12.63
CA VAL A 130 -3.34 4.31 12.47
C VAL A 130 -4.20 4.44 11.22
N LEU A 131 -5.50 4.66 11.40
CA LEU A 131 -6.43 4.92 10.30
C LEU A 131 -6.68 6.42 10.17
N ILE A 132 -6.12 7.02 9.10
CA ILE A 132 -6.13 8.47 8.92
C ILE A 132 -6.45 8.86 7.47
N LYS A 133 -7.29 9.91 7.30
CA LYS A 133 -7.65 10.45 5.98
C LYS A 133 -6.71 11.54 5.50
N THR A 134 -6.22 12.34 6.44
CA THR A 134 -5.33 13.46 6.09
C THR A 134 -3.92 12.98 5.84
N PRO A 135 -3.13 13.70 5.05
CA PRO A 135 -1.71 13.43 4.92
C PRO A 135 -1.03 13.37 6.30
N LEU A 136 -0.10 12.44 6.46
CA LEU A 136 0.67 12.25 7.67
C LEU A 136 2.16 12.20 7.33
N GLU A 137 2.94 13.08 7.93
CA GLU A 137 4.41 12.97 7.89
C GLU A 137 4.85 11.87 8.85
N ILE A 138 5.28 10.73 8.30
CA ILE A 138 5.69 9.53 9.07
C ILE A 138 7.16 9.56 9.47
N ALA A 139 7.97 10.32 8.77
CA ALA A 139 9.35 10.66 9.11
C ALA A 139 9.71 11.95 8.38
N PRO A 140 10.80 12.65 8.72
CA PRO A 140 11.16 13.91 8.06
C PRO A 140 11.16 13.80 6.53
N ASP A 141 10.40 14.66 5.85
CA ASP A 141 10.25 14.67 4.39
C ASP A 141 9.65 13.39 3.78
N LEU A 142 9.05 12.51 4.60
CA LEU A 142 8.44 11.25 4.19
C LEU A 142 6.95 11.24 4.59
N TRP A 143 6.07 11.16 3.62
CA TRP A 143 4.65 11.38 3.79
C TRP A 143 3.81 10.19 3.36
N PHE A 144 2.85 9.76 4.19
CA PHE A 144 1.63 9.10 3.77
C PHE A 144 0.70 10.14 3.17
N LEU A 145 0.22 9.94 1.95
CA LEU A 145 -0.49 10.98 1.20
C LEU A 145 -1.94 11.20 1.64
N GLY A 146 -2.51 10.28 2.41
CA GLY A 146 -3.91 10.36 2.83
C GLY A 146 -4.90 10.16 1.69
N GLU A 147 -6.12 10.68 1.85
CA GLU A 147 -7.15 10.65 0.81
C GLU A 147 -6.75 11.56 -0.36
N ILE A 148 -6.68 10.99 -1.56
CA ILE A 148 -6.22 11.71 -2.76
C ILE A 148 -7.37 12.53 -3.36
N GLU A 149 -7.16 13.84 -3.49
CA GLU A 149 -8.10 14.72 -4.18
C GLU A 149 -8.22 14.39 -5.68
N ARG A 150 -9.44 14.32 -6.19
CA ARG A 150 -9.74 13.93 -7.58
C ARG A 150 -9.87 15.17 -8.48
N TYR A 151 -8.79 15.64 -9.06
CA TYR A 151 -8.76 16.74 -10.06
C TYR A 151 -8.87 16.22 -11.49
N TYR A 152 -8.31 15.05 -11.74
CA TYR A 152 -8.32 14.39 -13.03
C TYR A 152 -9.23 13.17 -12.96
N ASP A 153 -9.84 12.84 -14.09
CA ASP A 153 -10.72 11.69 -14.19
C ASP A 153 -9.97 10.37 -13.91
N ASN A 154 -10.56 9.54 -13.09
CA ASN A 154 -10.08 8.19 -12.76
C ASN A 154 -11.19 7.14 -12.93
N GLU A 155 -12.27 7.45 -13.63
CA GLU A 155 -13.43 6.58 -13.76
C GLU A 155 -13.07 5.20 -14.31
N TYR A 156 -12.18 5.13 -15.27
CA TYR A 156 -11.72 3.89 -15.86
C TYR A 156 -11.13 2.93 -14.82
N ALA A 157 -10.39 3.45 -13.85
CA ALA A 157 -9.70 2.67 -12.82
C ALA A 157 -10.64 2.12 -11.73
N VAL A 158 -11.85 2.67 -11.60
CA VAL A 158 -12.80 2.31 -10.51
C VAL A 158 -14.15 1.80 -11.00
N LYS A 159 -14.42 1.83 -12.31
CA LYS A 159 -15.75 1.53 -12.88
C LYS A 159 -16.33 0.17 -12.51
N ASN A 160 -15.47 -0.82 -12.27
CA ASN A 160 -15.85 -2.20 -11.99
C ASN A 160 -15.92 -2.54 -10.50
N PHE A 161 -15.66 -1.57 -9.61
CA PHE A 161 -15.68 -1.81 -8.17
C PHE A 161 -17.00 -1.36 -7.54
N LYS A 162 -17.46 -2.15 -6.58
CA LYS A 162 -18.65 -1.91 -5.78
C LYS A 162 -18.32 -2.04 -4.29
N THR A 163 -19.10 -1.34 -3.47
CA THR A 163 -19.07 -1.48 -2.00
C THR A 163 -20.48 -1.55 -1.45
N LEU A 164 -20.62 -1.82 -0.15
CA LEU A 164 -21.89 -1.81 0.55
C LEU A 164 -22.07 -0.51 1.32
N GLU A 165 -23.14 0.22 1.04
CA GLU A 165 -23.58 1.38 1.81
C GLU A 165 -25.08 1.26 2.09
N GLY A 166 -25.48 1.37 3.37
CA GLY A 166 -26.90 1.23 3.77
C GLY A 166 -27.56 -0.10 3.41
N GLY A 167 -26.78 -1.17 3.15
CA GLY A 167 -27.28 -2.47 2.69
C GLY A 167 -27.42 -2.60 1.19
N GLU A 168 -27.06 -1.57 0.42
CA GLU A 168 -27.12 -1.57 -1.04
C GLU A 168 -25.71 -1.60 -1.64
N LEU A 169 -25.58 -2.25 -2.82
CA LEU A 169 -24.35 -2.23 -3.60
C LEU A 169 -24.29 -0.93 -4.41
N VAL A 170 -23.33 -0.09 -4.05
CA VAL A 170 -23.08 1.17 -4.75
C VAL A 170 -21.70 1.13 -5.43
N ARG A 171 -21.44 2.09 -6.29
CA ARG A 171 -20.10 2.26 -6.90
C ARG A 171 -19.06 2.55 -5.82
N GLU A 172 -17.91 1.88 -5.91
CA GLU A 172 -16.78 2.10 -5.02
C GLU A 172 -15.82 3.14 -5.62
N PRO A 173 -15.62 4.30 -5.00
CA PRO A 173 -14.73 5.35 -5.49
C PRO A 173 -13.25 5.09 -5.16
N MET A 174 -12.91 4.06 -4.37
CA MET A 174 -11.55 3.75 -3.90
C MET A 174 -10.92 4.96 -3.18
N LEU A 175 -11.61 5.44 -2.12
CA LEU A 175 -11.13 6.58 -1.33
C LEU A 175 -9.86 6.27 -0.53
N ASP A 176 -9.61 5.00 -0.27
CA ASP A 176 -8.41 4.51 0.41
C ASP A 176 -7.18 4.46 -0.47
N ASP A 177 -7.33 4.50 -1.81
CA ASP A 177 -6.20 4.42 -2.72
C ASP A 177 -5.28 5.65 -2.61
N THR A 178 -4.03 5.39 -2.24
CA THR A 178 -3.03 6.38 -1.86
C THR A 178 -1.61 5.89 -2.14
N GLY A 179 -0.62 6.60 -1.63
CA GLY A 179 0.79 6.25 -1.73
C GLY A 179 1.65 6.97 -0.71
N VAL A 180 2.95 6.87 -0.92
CA VAL A 180 4.00 7.52 -0.13
C VAL A 180 4.75 8.51 -0.99
N ALA A 181 5.09 9.67 -0.45
CA ALA A 181 5.94 10.68 -1.09
C ALA A 181 7.16 11.01 -0.24
N ILE A 182 8.30 11.13 -0.87
CA ILE A 182 9.56 11.49 -0.21
C ILE A 182 10.15 12.71 -0.92
N LYS A 183 10.41 13.78 -0.19
CA LYS A 183 11.14 14.94 -0.70
C LYS A 183 12.63 14.63 -0.74
N VAL A 184 13.26 14.91 -1.87
CA VAL A 184 14.70 14.71 -2.09
C VAL A 184 15.27 15.98 -2.76
N GLY A 185 15.77 16.90 -1.99
CA GLY A 185 16.22 18.22 -2.48
C GLY A 185 15.06 18.98 -3.12
N SER A 186 15.15 19.29 -4.42
CA SER A 186 14.11 19.95 -5.20
C SER A 186 13.14 18.96 -5.92
N SER A 187 13.32 17.67 -5.70
CA SER A 187 12.54 16.60 -6.35
C SER A 187 11.68 15.86 -5.34
N VAL A 188 10.68 15.16 -5.85
CA VAL A 188 9.81 14.27 -5.08
C VAL A 188 9.87 12.86 -5.68
N VAL A 189 10.06 11.87 -4.84
CA VAL A 189 9.87 10.45 -5.19
C VAL A 189 8.47 10.06 -4.71
N VAL A 190 7.67 9.46 -5.59
CA VAL A 190 6.34 8.96 -5.27
C VAL A 190 6.30 7.46 -5.52
N VAL A 191 5.85 6.71 -4.53
CA VAL A 191 5.61 5.27 -4.64
C VAL A 191 4.13 5.03 -4.32
N ALA A 192 3.42 4.37 -5.22
CA ALA A 192 2.00 4.09 -5.11
C ALA A 192 1.72 2.62 -5.46
N GLY A 193 0.59 2.09 -4.98
CA GLY A 193 0.07 0.80 -5.42
C GLY A 193 -0.59 0.91 -6.79
N CYS A 194 -1.83 0.41 -6.91
CA CYS A 194 -2.56 0.38 -8.18
C CYS A 194 -2.93 1.74 -8.78
N SER A 195 -2.85 2.81 -8.00
CA SER A 195 -3.22 4.17 -8.44
C SER A 195 -4.68 4.28 -8.93
N HIS A 196 -5.63 3.62 -8.26
CA HIS A 196 -7.07 3.74 -8.56
C HIS A 196 -7.59 5.17 -8.44
N SER A 197 -6.94 5.99 -7.63
CA SER A 197 -7.20 7.43 -7.53
C SER A 197 -6.71 8.24 -8.73
N GLY A 198 -5.96 7.61 -9.64
CA GLY A 198 -5.29 8.23 -10.76
C GLY A 198 -3.90 8.74 -10.40
N ILE A 199 -2.87 8.23 -11.07
CA ILE A 199 -1.47 8.59 -10.79
C ILE A 199 -1.22 10.11 -10.89
N GLN A 200 -1.93 10.81 -11.77
CA GLN A 200 -1.83 12.27 -11.92
C GLN A 200 -2.32 12.97 -10.64
N ASN A 201 -3.39 12.46 -10.01
CA ASN A 201 -3.93 13.00 -8.76
C ASN A 201 -2.96 12.75 -7.60
N ILE A 202 -2.37 11.54 -7.52
CA ILE A 202 -1.37 11.16 -6.51
C ILE A 202 -0.15 12.07 -6.60
N VAL A 203 0.43 12.23 -7.80
CA VAL A 203 1.61 13.09 -8.01
C VAL A 203 1.29 14.56 -7.69
N ARG A 204 0.10 15.04 -8.07
CA ARG A 204 -0.33 16.39 -7.73
C ARG A 204 -0.39 16.61 -6.22
N GLN A 205 -0.95 15.65 -5.47
CA GLN A 205 -1.02 15.73 -4.02
C GLN A 205 0.36 15.68 -3.36
N ALA A 206 1.23 14.76 -3.80
CA ALA A 206 2.60 14.68 -3.33
C ALA A 206 3.34 16.04 -3.48
N ARG A 207 3.21 16.70 -4.63
CA ARG A 207 3.81 18.01 -4.88
C ARG A 207 3.27 19.15 -4.04
N LYS A 208 2.08 19.02 -3.45
CA LYS A 208 1.53 20.03 -2.53
C LYS A 208 2.14 19.92 -1.13
N LEU A 209 2.62 18.72 -0.75
CA LEU A 209 3.11 18.41 0.59
C LEU A 209 4.62 18.55 0.71
N THR A 210 5.33 18.45 -0.42
CA THR A 210 6.80 18.46 -0.48
C THR A 210 7.32 19.70 -1.21
#